data_a7b25c75f4becd3e6c559a2244b50def
#
_entry.id   a7b25c75f4becd3e6c559a2244b50def
#
_cell.length_a   1.000
_cell.length_b   1.000
_cell.length_c   1.000
_cell.angle_alpha   90.00
_cell.angle_beta   90.00
_cell.angle_gamma   90.00
#
_symmetry.space_group_name_H-M   'P 1'
#
loop_
_entity.id
_entity.type
_entity.pdbx_description
1 polymer ?
#
loop_
_entity_poly.entity_id
_entity_poly.type
_entity_poly.pdbx_seq_one_letter_code
_entity_poly.pdbx_strand_id
1 'polypeptide(L)'
;IRIRFADTVPLPREARFAAGAADTGIGWFDRALDTVGAVEVRRVFSDGGRFAERRRRYGLHLWYDIKIGEDVPVSRAEAGIAAVPGVAHVQPIYKAKLTDHRVIPAMAADMKYKPAALDASRPVLSPEEYPFNDPGLPQQWHYYNDGSLEKAVEGADINLFKGWEINTGRPDVIVAVVDMGVQYDHPDLAANMWVNEAELNGVPGVDDDGNGYVDDIYGWNTMRESGEIAPNSHGTHAVSYTHLRAHETLRH
;
A
#
# COMPACT_ATOMS: atom_id res chain seq x y z
N ILE A 1 -10.53 10.03 -15.38
CA ILE A 1 -10.57 11.06 -14.33
C ILE A 1 -11.27 10.53 -13.09
N ARG A 2 -10.90 10.98 -11.92
CA ARG A 2 -11.53 10.64 -10.64
C ARG A 2 -12.35 11.82 -10.13
N ILE A 3 -13.52 11.54 -9.62
CA ILE A 3 -14.42 12.55 -9.08
C ILE A 3 -14.91 12.19 -7.68
N ARG A 4 -15.30 13.20 -6.92
CA ARG A 4 -16.08 13.06 -5.70
C ARG A 4 -17.37 13.84 -5.82
N PHE A 5 -18.49 13.19 -5.55
CA PHE A 5 -19.78 13.87 -5.45
C PHE A 5 -19.94 14.61 -4.12
N ALA A 6 -20.79 15.64 -4.11
CA ALA A 6 -21.28 16.21 -2.87
C ALA A 6 -22.25 15.23 -2.17
N ASP A 7 -22.30 15.29 -0.85
CA ASP A 7 -23.13 14.38 -0.03
C ASP A 7 -24.64 14.52 -0.27
N THR A 8 -25.04 15.59 -0.95
CA THR A 8 -26.46 15.99 -1.14
C THR A 8 -27.06 15.54 -2.46
N VAL A 9 -26.28 14.91 -3.33
CA VAL A 9 -26.76 14.50 -4.66
C VAL A 9 -26.95 12.99 -4.76
N PRO A 10 -27.88 12.50 -5.60
CA PRO A 10 -27.99 11.08 -5.89
C PRO A 10 -26.72 10.56 -6.55
N LEU A 11 -26.36 9.31 -6.26
CA LEU A 11 -25.15 8.69 -6.79
C LEU A 11 -25.46 7.87 -8.05
N PRO A 12 -24.58 7.92 -9.06
CA PRO A 12 -24.76 7.16 -10.30
C PRO A 12 -24.58 5.65 -10.07
N ARG A 13 -25.22 4.86 -10.93
CA ARG A 13 -24.92 3.44 -11.09
C ARG A 13 -23.60 3.28 -11.85
N GLU A 14 -22.87 2.23 -11.55
CA GLU A 14 -21.74 1.82 -12.38
C GLU A 14 -22.25 1.35 -13.74
N ALA A 15 -21.65 1.81 -14.82
CA ALA A 15 -22.05 1.48 -16.16
C ALA A 15 -20.89 1.61 -17.15
N ARG A 16 -20.92 0.73 -18.17
CA ARG A 16 -20.13 0.89 -19.39
C ARG A 16 -21.08 1.15 -20.54
N PHE A 17 -20.74 2.09 -21.40
CA PHE A 17 -21.58 2.53 -22.48
C PHE A 17 -20.76 3.00 -23.69
N ALA A 18 -21.38 3.10 -24.85
CA ALA A 18 -20.76 3.77 -25.98
C ALA A 18 -20.70 5.29 -25.73
N ALA A 19 -19.72 5.97 -26.29
CA ALA A 19 -19.64 7.43 -26.19
C ALA A 19 -20.95 8.08 -26.73
N GLY A 20 -21.51 8.99 -25.94
CA GLY A 20 -22.78 9.62 -26.26
C GLY A 20 -24.06 8.82 -25.90
N ALA A 21 -23.88 7.71 -25.11
CA ALA A 21 -25.01 6.87 -24.69
C ALA A 21 -24.95 6.56 -23.20
N ALA A 22 -24.54 7.53 -22.37
CA ALA A 22 -24.43 7.38 -20.92
C ALA A 22 -25.80 7.09 -20.29
N ASP A 23 -25.87 6.08 -19.44
CA ASP A 23 -27.03 5.69 -18.65
C ASP A 23 -26.60 5.25 -17.25
N THR A 24 -26.36 6.21 -16.38
CA THR A 24 -26.05 5.97 -14.95
C THR A 24 -27.30 6.08 -14.06
N GLY A 25 -28.42 6.43 -14.64
CA GLY A 25 -29.69 6.69 -13.96
C GLY A 25 -29.80 8.11 -13.43
N ILE A 26 -28.90 9.02 -13.77
CA ILE A 26 -28.91 10.42 -13.36
C ILE A 26 -28.80 11.31 -14.61
N GLY A 27 -29.91 11.70 -15.20
CA GLY A 27 -29.96 12.33 -16.51
C GLY A 27 -29.16 13.62 -16.68
N TRP A 28 -28.96 14.42 -15.63
CA TRP A 28 -28.07 15.59 -15.72
C TRP A 28 -26.60 15.20 -15.79
N PHE A 29 -26.22 14.13 -15.09
CA PHE A 29 -24.85 13.59 -15.10
C PHE A 29 -24.58 12.83 -16.40
N ASP A 30 -25.56 12.05 -16.90
CA ASP A 30 -25.46 11.35 -18.19
C ASP A 30 -25.17 12.31 -19.33
N ARG A 31 -25.87 13.48 -19.40
CA ARG A 31 -25.57 14.52 -20.39
C ARG A 31 -24.15 15.09 -20.27
N ALA A 32 -23.63 15.22 -19.05
CA ALA A 32 -22.26 15.67 -18.84
C ALA A 32 -21.25 14.62 -19.31
N LEU A 33 -21.50 13.36 -19.01
CA LEU A 33 -20.67 12.24 -19.45
C LEU A 33 -20.62 12.16 -20.99
N ASP A 34 -21.75 12.29 -21.64
CA ASP A 34 -21.85 12.32 -23.12
C ASP A 34 -21.04 13.48 -23.71
N THR A 35 -21.15 14.67 -23.10
CA THR A 35 -20.44 15.88 -23.56
C THR A 35 -18.91 15.72 -23.47
N VAL A 36 -18.42 14.98 -22.49
CA VAL A 36 -16.98 14.75 -22.30
C VAL A 36 -16.50 13.44 -22.93
N GLY A 37 -17.35 12.74 -23.66
CA GLY A 37 -16.98 11.49 -24.34
C GLY A 37 -16.60 10.36 -23.36
N ALA A 38 -17.31 10.27 -22.23
CA ALA A 38 -17.12 9.19 -21.29
C ALA A 38 -17.63 7.86 -21.86
N VAL A 39 -17.03 6.75 -21.41
CA VAL A 39 -17.37 5.39 -21.84
C VAL A 39 -17.59 4.44 -20.67
N GLU A 40 -17.23 4.83 -19.47
CA GLU A 40 -17.41 4.03 -18.26
C GLU A 40 -17.46 4.91 -17.01
N VAL A 41 -18.30 4.55 -16.06
CA VAL A 41 -18.36 5.09 -14.71
C VAL A 41 -18.29 3.92 -13.74
N ARG A 42 -17.38 3.96 -12.79
CA ARG A 42 -17.25 2.94 -11.74
C ARG A 42 -16.96 3.57 -10.39
N ARG A 43 -17.33 2.91 -9.33
CA ARG A 43 -16.92 3.29 -7.97
C ARG A 43 -15.43 3.07 -7.74
N VAL A 44 -14.80 3.96 -7.00
CA VAL A 44 -13.40 3.78 -6.56
C VAL A 44 -13.32 2.75 -5.45
N PHE A 45 -14.31 2.74 -4.56
CA PHE A 45 -14.38 1.85 -3.41
C PHE A 45 -15.62 0.97 -3.49
N SER A 46 -15.50 -0.31 -3.18
CA SER A 46 -16.64 -1.25 -3.09
C SER A 46 -17.63 -0.79 -2.02
N ASP A 47 -18.82 -1.38 -1.99
CA ASP A 47 -19.84 -1.06 -0.97
C ASP A 47 -19.39 -1.34 0.46
N GLY A 48 -18.38 -2.20 0.66
CA GLY A 48 -17.73 -2.44 1.94
C GLY A 48 -18.43 -3.42 2.84
N GLY A 49 -19.46 -4.13 2.37
CA GLY A 49 -20.14 -5.17 3.14
C GLY A 49 -20.42 -4.74 4.59
N ARG A 50 -19.91 -5.48 5.56
CA ARG A 50 -20.02 -5.15 7.00
C ARG A 50 -19.43 -3.78 7.39
N PHE A 51 -18.57 -3.20 6.57
CA PHE A 51 -17.97 -1.88 6.80
C PHE A 51 -18.68 -0.74 6.05
N ALA A 52 -19.81 -0.97 5.42
CA ALA A 52 -20.52 0.01 4.59
C ALA A 52 -20.83 1.31 5.35
N GLU A 53 -21.26 1.24 6.60
CA GLU A 53 -21.53 2.41 7.43
C GLU A 53 -20.25 3.24 7.69
N ARG A 54 -19.14 2.56 8.05
CA ARG A 54 -17.83 3.22 8.21
C ARG A 54 -17.40 3.92 6.92
N ARG A 55 -17.55 3.28 5.76
CA ARG A 55 -17.20 3.87 4.45
C ARG A 55 -18.05 5.10 4.14
N ARG A 56 -19.36 5.04 4.44
CA ARG A 56 -20.24 6.21 4.31
C ARG A 56 -19.82 7.36 5.22
N ARG A 57 -19.48 7.07 6.47
CA ARG A 57 -19.01 8.07 7.44
C ARG A 57 -17.79 8.85 6.94
N TYR A 58 -16.90 8.20 6.19
CA TYR A 58 -15.70 8.82 5.60
C TYR A 58 -15.91 9.31 4.17
N GLY A 59 -17.13 9.24 3.64
CA GLY A 59 -17.44 9.70 2.29
C GLY A 59 -16.80 8.89 1.16
N LEU A 60 -16.35 7.65 1.42
CA LEU A 60 -15.70 6.81 0.42
C LEU A 60 -16.66 6.40 -0.69
N HIS A 61 -17.96 6.25 -0.39
CA HIS A 61 -19.03 5.94 -1.34
C HIS A 61 -19.28 7.03 -2.39
N LEU A 62 -18.73 8.23 -2.21
CA LEU A 62 -18.91 9.39 -3.09
C LEU A 62 -17.88 9.42 -4.22
N TRP A 63 -16.89 8.55 -4.22
CA TRP A 63 -15.79 8.56 -5.17
C TRP A 63 -16.03 7.64 -6.35
N TYR A 64 -15.85 8.20 -7.55
CA TYR A 64 -16.04 7.49 -8.81
C TYR A 64 -14.90 7.77 -9.78
N ASP A 65 -14.56 6.77 -10.59
CA ASP A 65 -13.69 6.91 -11.74
C ASP A 65 -14.52 6.97 -13.01
N ILE A 66 -14.20 7.92 -13.89
CA ILE A 66 -14.78 8.08 -15.20
C ILE A 66 -13.70 7.79 -16.24
N LYS A 67 -13.92 6.78 -17.05
CA LYS A 67 -13.09 6.50 -18.23
C LYS A 67 -13.62 7.31 -19.41
N ILE A 68 -12.73 8.03 -20.07
CA ILE A 68 -13.02 8.81 -21.29
C ILE A 68 -12.46 8.08 -22.52
N GLY A 69 -13.00 8.39 -23.68
CA GLY A 69 -12.47 7.87 -24.94
C GLY A 69 -11.01 8.28 -25.18
N GLU A 70 -10.28 7.48 -25.96
CA GLU A 70 -8.85 7.68 -26.18
C GLU A 70 -8.51 9.01 -26.87
N ASP A 71 -9.41 9.52 -27.71
CA ASP A 71 -9.26 10.77 -28.44
C ASP A 71 -9.66 12.02 -27.66
N VAL A 72 -10.12 11.87 -26.41
CA VAL A 72 -10.60 12.98 -25.59
C VAL A 72 -9.48 13.54 -24.72
N PRO A 73 -9.12 14.84 -24.87
CA PRO A 73 -8.13 15.44 -23.97
C PRO A 73 -8.61 15.43 -22.52
N VAL A 74 -7.78 14.91 -21.62
CA VAL A 74 -8.09 14.77 -20.20
C VAL A 74 -8.46 16.12 -19.57
N SER A 75 -7.74 17.18 -19.91
CA SER A 75 -8.01 18.54 -19.41
C SER A 75 -9.39 19.07 -19.82
N ARG A 76 -9.87 18.73 -21.02
CA ARG A 76 -11.21 19.11 -21.48
C ARG A 76 -12.29 18.35 -20.69
N ALA A 77 -12.09 17.05 -20.48
CA ALA A 77 -13.02 16.24 -19.71
C ALA A 77 -13.05 16.68 -18.24
N GLU A 78 -11.89 16.96 -17.65
CA GLU A 78 -11.76 17.49 -16.29
C GLU A 78 -12.55 18.79 -16.13
N ALA A 79 -12.33 19.76 -17.00
CA ALA A 79 -13.04 21.04 -16.97
C ALA A 79 -14.57 20.88 -17.18
N GLY A 80 -14.97 19.99 -18.09
CA GLY A 80 -16.38 19.72 -18.36
C GLY A 80 -17.09 19.10 -17.16
N ILE A 81 -16.48 18.14 -16.49
CA ILE A 81 -17.05 17.50 -15.30
C ILE A 81 -16.98 18.41 -14.07
N ALA A 82 -15.92 19.20 -13.91
CA ALA A 82 -15.79 20.15 -12.80
C ALA A 82 -16.89 21.23 -12.81
N ALA A 83 -17.43 21.54 -13.97
CA ALA A 83 -18.53 22.49 -14.11
C ALA A 83 -19.92 21.91 -13.74
N VAL A 84 -20.00 20.60 -13.48
CA VAL A 84 -21.27 19.92 -13.21
C VAL A 84 -21.73 20.16 -11.78
N PRO A 85 -22.92 20.70 -11.54
CA PRO A 85 -23.46 20.87 -10.20
C PRO A 85 -23.57 19.53 -9.48
N GLY A 86 -23.07 19.49 -8.23
CA GLY A 86 -23.06 18.24 -7.44
C GLY A 86 -21.75 17.46 -7.53
N VAL A 87 -20.82 17.83 -8.41
CA VAL A 87 -19.44 17.33 -8.37
C VAL A 87 -18.62 18.25 -7.47
N ALA A 88 -18.10 17.70 -6.37
CA ALA A 88 -17.36 18.46 -5.37
C ALA A 88 -15.84 18.49 -5.62
N HIS A 89 -15.31 17.47 -6.33
CA HIS A 89 -13.89 17.38 -6.66
C HIS A 89 -13.70 16.61 -7.97
N VAL A 90 -12.73 17.05 -8.75
CA VAL A 90 -12.27 16.35 -9.98
C VAL A 90 -10.75 16.35 -10.01
N GLN A 91 -10.18 15.23 -10.40
CA GLN A 91 -8.73 15.12 -10.63
C GLN A 91 -8.43 14.14 -11.76
N PRO A 92 -7.37 14.36 -12.55
CA PRO A 92 -6.91 13.38 -13.51
C PRO A 92 -6.29 12.18 -12.80
N ILE A 93 -6.39 11.00 -13.42
CA ILE A 93 -5.68 9.81 -13.01
C ILE A 93 -4.50 9.63 -13.96
N TYR A 94 -3.31 9.76 -13.43
CA TYR A 94 -2.08 9.52 -14.20
C TYR A 94 -1.64 8.07 -14.04
N LYS A 95 -1.10 7.52 -15.12
CA LYS A 95 -0.46 6.21 -15.04
C LYS A 95 0.77 6.33 -14.16
N ALA A 96 0.72 5.69 -13.00
CA ALA A 96 1.87 5.60 -12.13
C ALA A 96 3.01 4.85 -12.84
N LYS A 97 4.21 5.38 -12.76
CA LYS A 97 5.44 4.69 -13.14
C LYS A 97 6.27 4.53 -11.87
N LEU A 98 6.87 3.36 -11.72
CA LEU A 98 7.89 3.19 -10.70
C LEU A 98 8.99 4.22 -10.91
N THR A 99 9.40 4.85 -9.84
CA THR A 99 10.64 5.61 -9.82
C THR A 99 11.75 4.62 -10.11
N ASP A 100 12.45 4.82 -11.22
CA ASP A 100 13.63 4.00 -11.55
C ASP A 100 14.64 4.21 -10.41
N HIS A 101 14.90 3.16 -9.65
CA HIS A 101 15.92 3.18 -8.60
C HIS A 101 17.30 3.17 -9.23
N ARG A 102 17.62 4.20 -10.00
CA ARG A 102 19.02 4.45 -10.30
C ARG A 102 19.67 4.88 -9.00
N VAL A 103 20.39 3.97 -8.37
CA VAL A 103 21.40 4.35 -7.40
C VAL A 103 22.27 5.39 -8.13
N ILE A 104 22.17 6.64 -7.72
CA ILE A 104 23.03 7.70 -8.23
C ILE A 104 24.35 7.58 -7.44
N PRO A 105 25.40 6.97 -8.01
CA PRO A 105 26.64 6.74 -7.26
C PRO A 105 27.33 8.05 -6.85
N ALA A 106 26.95 9.17 -7.49
CA ALA A 106 27.60 10.45 -7.29
C ALA A 106 27.17 11.17 -6.00
N MET A 107 26.00 10.87 -5.42
CA MET A 107 25.59 11.55 -4.17
C MET A 107 26.31 11.02 -2.93
N ALA A 108 26.90 9.83 -2.98
CA ALA A 108 27.66 9.28 -1.86
C ALA A 108 29.08 9.90 -1.74
N ALA A 109 29.62 10.45 -2.82
CA ALA A 109 31.00 10.94 -2.85
C ALA A 109 31.20 12.34 -2.26
N ASP A 110 30.15 13.18 -2.23
CA ASP A 110 30.25 14.59 -1.78
C ASP A 110 29.61 14.88 -0.42
N MET A 111 28.94 13.90 0.20
CA MET A 111 28.49 14.07 1.56
C MET A 111 29.69 13.99 2.52
N LYS A 112 30.25 15.13 2.85
CA LYS A 112 31.15 15.28 4.03
C LYS A 112 30.30 15.07 5.29
N TYR A 113 29.93 13.81 5.53
CA TYR A 113 29.29 13.42 6.77
C TYR A 113 30.29 13.64 7.90
N LYS A 114 29.98 14.57 8.80
CA LYS A 114 30.70 14.70 10.06
C LYS A 114 29.98 13.79 11.03
N PRO A 115 30.56 12.64 11.42
CA PRO A 115 29.91 11.76 12.36
C PRO A 115 29.58 12.54 13.63
N ALA A 116 28.35 12.38 14.12
CA ALA A 116 28.03 12.79 15.48
C ALA A 116 28.99 12.05 16.43
N ALA A 117 29.36 12.69 17.52
CA ALA A 117 30.21 12.03 18.51
C ALA A 117 29.52 10.72 18.92
N LEU A 118 30.22 9.60 18.77
CA LEU A 118 29.72 8.29 19.13
C LEU A 118 29.32 8.30 20.61
N ASP A 119 28.18 7.71 20.92
CA ASP A 119 27.78 7.46 22.30
C ASP A 119 28.78 6.46 22.93
N ALA A 120 29.73 6.98 23.69
CA ALA A 120 30.77 6.19 24.36
C ALA A 120 30.19 5.17 25.37
N SER A 121 28.90 5.24 25.66
CA SER A 121 28.20 4.28 26.52
C SER A 121 27.67 3.04 25.76
N ARG A 122 27.78 3.04 24.44
CA ARG A 122 27.29 1.93 23.63
C ARG A 122 28.21 0.71 23.81
N PRO A 123 27.68 -0.45 24.22
CA PRO A 123 28.50 -1.66 24.30
C PRO A 123 28.88 -2.13 22.88
N VAL A 124 30.14 -2.50 22.70
CA VAL A 124 30.55 -3.26 21.51
C VAL A 124 30.24 -4.73 21.85
N LEU A 125 29.21 -5.26 21.15
CA LEU A 125 28.78 -6.65 21.36
C LEU A 125 29.61 -7.58 20.47
N SER A 126 30.05 -8.70 21.01
CA SER A 126 30.54 -9.81 20.20
C SER A 126 29.37 -10.56 19.56
N PRO A 127 29.58 -11.30 18.46
CA PRO A 127 28.50 -12.08 17.83
C PRO A 127 27.78 -13.04 18.79
N GLU A 128 28.47 -13.54 19.82
CA GLU A 128 27.89 -14.40 20.85
C GLU A 128 26.93 -13.65 21.79
N GLU A 129 27.06 -12.34 21.87
CA GLU A 129 26.19 -11.46 22.68
C GLU A 129 25.02 -10.90 21.89
N TYR A 130 24.90 -11.23 20.60
CA TYR A 130 23.75 -10.81 19.80
C TYR A 130 22.47 -11.47 20.33
N PRO A 131 21.36 -10.76 20.32
CA PRO A 131 20.10 -11.27 20.86
C PRO A 131 19.50 -12.42 20.02
N PHE A 132 20.10 -12.72 18.85
CA PHE A 132 19.65 -13.75 17.91
C PHE A 132 20.84 -14.50 17.34
N ASN A 133 20.55 -15.70 16.85
CA ASN A 133 21.51 -16.58 16.21
C ASN A 133 21.43 -16.59 14.67
N ASP A 134 20.79 -15.58 14.06
CA ASP A 134 20.75 -15.44 12.61
C ASP A 134 22.16 -15.26 12.04
N PRO A 135 22.64 -16.15 11.17
CA PRO A 135 23.97 -16.06 10.59
C PRO A 135 24.22 -14.79 9.77
N GLY A 136 23.15 -14.18 9.25
CA GLY A 136 23.19 -12.94 8.47
C GLY A 136 23.20 -11.68 9.32
N LEU A 137 22.90 -11.78 10.63
CA LEU A 137 22.76 -10.61 11.51
C LEU A 137 24.00 -9.71 11.55
N PRO A 138 25.24 -10.20 11.56
CA PRO A 138 26.44 -9.36 11.51
C PRO A 138 26.55 -8.49 10.25
N GLN A 139 25.87 -8.87 9.16
CA GLN A 139 25.84 -8.10 7.91
C GLN A 139 24.72 -7.06 7.88
N GLN A 140 23.80 -7.12 8.82
CA GLN A 140 22.66 -6.20 8.95
C GLN A 140 23.04 -4.95 9.77
N TRP A 141 24.05 -4.23 9.29
CA TRP A 141 24.64 -3.06 9.95
C TRP A 141 23.63 -1.99 10.33
N HIS A 142 22.49 -1.93 9.66
CA HIS A 142 21.43 -0.99 9.97
C HIS A 142 20.71 -1.29 11.29
N TYR A 143 20.80 -2.52 11.79
CA TYR A 143 20.28 -2.89 13.10
C TYR A 143 21.30 -2.64 14.21
N TYR A 144 22.56 -3.01 13.96
CA TYR A 144 23.66 -2.83 14.88
C TYR A 144 24.98 -2.71 14.10
N ASN A 145 25.54 -1.51 14.09
CA ASN A 145 26.76 -1.21 13.35
C ASN A 145 27.95 -1.10 14.30
N ASP A 146 28.77 -2.13 14.33
CA ASP A 146 30.00 -2.20 15.12
C ASP A 146 31.24 -1.62 14.41
N GLY A 147 31.05 -1.07 13.18
CA GLY A 147 32.15 -0.54 12.37
C GLY A 147 32.99 -1.59 11.65
N SER A 148 32.67 -2.89 11.75
CA SER A 148 33.46 -3.97 11.17
C SER A 148 33.36 -4.06 9.64
N LEU A 149 32.28 -3.57 9.05
CA LEU A 149 32.11 -3.57 7.60
C LEU A 149 32.90 -2.43 6.95
N GLU A 150 33.43 -2.69 5.74
CA GLU A 150 34.19 -1.68 4.97
C GLU A 150 33.36 -0.40 4.80
N LYS A 151 33.92 0.75 5.18
CA LYS A 151 33.30 2.08 5.16
C LYS A 151 32.14 2.27 6.13
N ALA A 152 31.89 1.31 7.01
CA ALA A 152 30.90 1.49 8.07
C ALA A 152 31.40 2.50 9.11
N VAL A 153 30.46 3.19 9.74
CA VAL A 153 30.72 4.08 10.86
C VAL A 153 30.04 3.48 12.08
N GLU A 154 30.83 3.05 13.05
CA GLU A 154 30.32 2.48 14.30
C GLU A 154 29.19 3.37 14.88
N GLY A 155 28.10 2.76 15.30
CA GLY A 155 26.94 3.43 15.86
C GLY A 155 26.04 4.15 14.85
N ALA A 156 26.35 4.14 13.55
CA ALA A 156 25.47 4.65 12.52
C ALA A 156 24.40 3.61 12.14
N ASP A 157 23.42 3.39 13.03
CA ASP A 157 22.33 2.43 12.92
C ASP A 157 21.06 2.92 13.66
N ILE A 158 20.01 2.10 13.65
CA ILE A 158 18.74 2.41 14.32
C ILE A 158 18.70 1.96 15.79
N ASN A 159 19.80 1.41 16.33
CA ASN A 159 19.90 0.91 17.69
C ASN A 159 18.80 -0.09 18.07
N LEU A 160 18.52 -1.01 17.15
CA LEU A 160 17.37 -1.91 17.23
C LEU A 160 17.44 -2.84 18.45
N PHE A 161 18.63 -3.32 18.84
CA PHE A 161 18.77 -4.21 19.98
C PHE A 161 18.26 -3.58 21.27
N LYS A 162 18.56 -2.31 21.51
CA LYS A 162 17.96 -1.57 22.65
C LYS A 162 16.45 -1.34 22.48
N GLY A 163 15.99 -1.16 21.26
CA GLY A 163 14.56 -1.08 20.98
C GLY A 163 13.84 -2.36 21.36
N TRP A 164 14.43 -3.51 21.08
CA TRP A 164 13.87 -4.83 21.41
C TRP A 164 13.91 -5.18 22.91
N GLU A 165 14.79 -4.58 23.69
CA GLU A 165 14.70 -4.66 25.16
C GLU A 165 13.43 -4.01 25.71
N ILE A 166 12.87 -3.03 24.98
CA ILE A 166 11.65 -2.33 25.37
C ILE A 166 10.41 -3.04 24.82
N ASN A 167 10.44 -3.40 23.52
CA ASN A 167 9.30 -4.02 22.85
C ASN A 167 9.75 -4.80 21.61
N THR A 168 9.31 -6.04 21.50
CA THR A 168 9.58 -6.93 20.36
C THR A 168 8.39 -7.05 19.40
N GLY A 169 7.41 -6.18 19.51
CA GLY A 169 6.16 -6.23 18.78
C GLY A 169 5.10 -7.09 19.46
N ARG A 170 3.87 -7.04 18.94
CA ARG A 170 2.70 -7.77 19.46
C ARG A 170 1.89 -8.37 18.31
N PRO A 171 1.40 -9.61 18.44
CA PRO A 171 0.66 -10.27 17.36
C PRO A 171 -0.72 -9.67 17.10
N ASP A 172 -1.27 -8.88 18.03
CA ASP A 172 -2.52 -8.17 17.90
C ASP A 172 -2.41 -6.81 17.18
N VAL A 173 -1.19 -6.38 16.85
CA VAL A 173 -0.96 -5.17 16.06
C VAL A 173 -0.80 -5.55 14.59
N ILE A 174 -1.80 -5.22 13.78
CA ILE A 174 -1.79 -5.47 12.35
C ILE A 174 -1.19 -4.25 11.63
N VAL A 175 -0.14 -4.48 10.84
CA VAL A 175 0.49 -3.47 10.00
C VAL A 175 0.14 -3.75 8.54
N ALA A 176 -0.49 -2.79 7.87
CA ALA A 176 -0.76 -2.89 6.43
C ALA A 176 0.41 -2.30 5.64
N VAL A 177 0.99 -3.11 4.75
CA VAL A 177 2.01 -2.67 3.81
C VAL A 177 1.36 -2.49 2.43
N VAL A 178 1.36 -1.25 1.93
CA VAL A 178 0.82 -0.91 0.60
C VAL A 178 2.00 -0.82 -0.36
N ASP A 179 2.17 -1.88 -1.15
CA ASP A 179 3.33 -2.05 -2.04
C ASP A 179 2.92 -2.81 -3.33
N MET A 180 3.89 -3.22 -4.12
CA MET A 180 3.68 -3.92 -5.40
C MET A 180 3.39 -5.41 -5.27
N GLY A 181 3.36 -5.94 -4.06
CA GLY A 181 3.18 -7.33 -3.72
C GLY A 181 4.23 -7.79 -2.70
N VAL A 182 4.03 -8.97 -2.14
CA VAL A 182 4.87 -9.54 -1.07
C VAL A 182 4.98 -11.04 -1.29
N GLN A 183 6.16 -11.59 -1.07
CA GLN A 183 6.34 -13.02 -0.92
C GLN A 183 5.91 -13.44 0.49
N TYR A 184 4.60 -13.62 0.69
CA TYR A 184 4.01 -13.92 1.99
C TYR A 184 4.39 -15.31 2.54
N ASP A 185 4.84 -16.22 1.68
CA ASP A 185 5.34 -17.55 2.01
C ASP A 185 6.86 -17.59 2.26
N HIS A 186 7.52 -16.42 2.33
CA HIS A 186 8.95 -16.35 2.65
C HIS A 186 9.20 -16.96 4.04
N PRO A 187 10.21 -17.87 4.19
CA PRO A 187 10.45 -18.58 5.46
C PRO A 187 10.52 -17.67 6.69
N ASP A 188 11.15 -16.51 6.56
CA ASP A 188 11.32 -15.56 7.67
C ASP A 188 10.09 -14.68 7.93
N LEU A 189 9.10 -14.67 7.04
CA LEU A 189 7.94 -13.80 7.13
C LEU A 189 6.65 -14.56 7.39
N ALA A 190 6.51 -15.76 6.85
CA ALA A 190 5.26 -16.52 6.81
C ALA A 190 4.58 -16.66 8.18
N ALA A 191 5.37 -16.88 9.24
CA ALA A 191 4.86 -17.04 10.59
C ALA A 191 4.25 -15.76 11.19
N ASN A 192 4.60 -14.59 10.64
CA ASN A 192 4.13 -13.27 11.10
C ASN A 192 3.15 -12.61 10.15
N MET A 193 2.91 -13.22 8.99
CA MET A 193 1.92 -12.67 8.06
C MET A 193 0.53 -12.73 8.68
N TRP A 194 -0.19 -11.62 8.55
CA TRP A 194 -1.62 -11.63 8.88
C TRP A 194 -2.37 -12.52 7.90
N VAL A 195 -3.32 -13.27 8.42
CA VAL A 195 -4.18 -14.17 7.65
C VAL A 195 -5.63 -13.84 7.93
N ASN A 196 -6.43 -13.69 6.87
CA ASN A 196 -7.88 -13.68 7.00
C ASN A 196 -8.39 -15.12 7.16
N GLU A 197 -8.58 -15.55 8.39
CA GLU A 197 -8.98 -16.92 8.73
C GLU A 197 -10.37 -17.28 8.18
N ALA A 198 -11.25 -16.32 7.99
CA ALA A 198 -12.57 -16.58 7.43
C ALA A 198 -12.46 -16.97 5.96
N GLU A 199 -11.62 -16.25 5.21
CA GLU A 199 -11.37 -16.54 3.78
C GLU A 199 -10.51 -17.80 3.60
N LEU A 200 -9.49 -18.01 4.46
CA LEU A 200 -8.64 -19.20 4.39
C LEU A 200 -9.44 -20.51 4.57
N ASN A 201 -10.40 -20.50 5.50
CA ASN A 201 -11.22 -21.66 5.82
C ASN A 201 -12.61 -21.63 5.15
N GLY A 202 -12.84 -20.65 4.29
CA GLY A 202 -14.09 -20.40 3.61
C GLY A 202 -14.26 -21.14 2.28
N VAL A 203 -15.13 -20.63 1.44
CA VAL A 203 -15.45 -21.20 0.13
C VAL A 203 -14.75 -20.40 -0.96
N PRO A 204 -13.85 -20.98 -1.74
CA PRO A 204 -13.15 -20.26 -2.81
C PRO A 204 -14.13 -19.53 -3.75
N GLY A 205 -13.85 -18.25 -4.00
CA GLY A 205 -14.69 -17.38 -4.81
C GLY A 205 -15.86 -16.74 -4.07
N VAL A 206 -15.92 -16.86 -2.76
CA VAL A 206 -16.95 -16.25 -1.90
C VAL A 206 -16.29 -15.29 -0.92
N ASP A 207 -16.93 -14.16 -0.63
CA ASP A 207 -16.56 -13.23 0.45
C ASP A 207 -17.17 -13.76 1.76
N ASP A 208 -16.42 -14.64 2.45
CA ASP A 208 -16.93 -15.38 3.62
C ASP A 208 -17.06 -14.51 4.87
N ASP A 209 -16.31 -13.42 4.96
CA ASP A 209 -16.40 -12.49 6.11
C ASP A 209 -17.24 -11.24 5.83
N GLY A 210 -17.76 -11.08 4.60
CA GLY A 210 -18.63 -9.98 4.22
C GLY A 210 -17.94 -8.61 4.25
N ASN A 211 -16.61 -8.57 4.01
CA ASN A 211 -15.83 -7.35 4.01
C ASN A 211 -15.83 -6.61 2.66
N GLY A 212 -16.31 -7.26 1.59
CA GLY A 212 -16.38 -6.78 0.22
C GLY A 212 -15.15 -7.15 -0.62
N TYR A 213 -14.33 -8.11 -0.16
CA TYR A 213 -13.15 -8.60 -0.85
C TYR A 213 -13.16 -10.14 -0.82
N VAL A 214 -13.24 -10.75 -2.00
CA VAL A 214 -13.31 -12.21 -2.17
C VAL A 214 -11.91 -12.81 -2.08
N ASP A 215 -11.75 -13.88 -1.30
CA ASP A 215 -10.48 -14.60 -1.14
C ASP A 215 -9.28 -13.71 -0.74
N ASP A 216 -9.50 -12.68 0.09
CA ASP A 216 -8.43 -11.76 0.52
C ASP A 216 -7.58 -12.31 1.69
N ILE A 217 -7.17 -13.57 1.59
CA ILE A 217 -6.50 -14.36 2.63
C ILE A 217 -5.28 -13.63 3.22
N TYR A 218 -4.41 -13.06 2.38
CA TYR A 218 -3.20 -12.33 2.79
C TYR A 218 -3.25 -10.84 2.47
N GLY A 219 -4.38 -10.35 1.99
CA GLY A 219 -4.58 -8.97 1.57
C GLY A 219 -5.21 -8.84 0.20
N TRP A 220 -5.10 -7.67 -0.42
CA TRP A 220 -5.85 -7.34 -1.62
C TRP A 220 -4.99 -6.73 -2.73
N ASN A 221 -5.09 -7.26 -3.93
CA ASN A 221 -4.47 -6.72 -5.13
C ASN A 221 -5.43 -5.74 -5.83
N THR A 222 -5.22 -4.46 -5.59
CA THR A 222 -6.07 -3.39 -6.13
C THR A 222 -5.97 -3.22 -7.64
N MET A 223 -4.91 -3.73 -8.28
CA MET A 223 -4.73 -3.65 -9.73
C MET A 223 -5.50 -4.73 -10.48
N ARG A 224 -5.65 -5.91 -9.85
CA ARG A 224 -6.36 -7.06 -10.41
C ARG A 224 -7.74 -7.27 -9.79
N GLU A 225 -8.06 -6.49 -8.76
CA GLU A 225 -9.29 -6.63 -7.96
C GLU A 225 -9.47 -8.08 -7.48
N SER A 226 -8.44 -8.64 -6.85
CA SER A 226 -8.41 -10.02 -6.37
C SER A 226 -7.58 -10.19 -5.12
N GLY A 227 -7.79 -11.28 -4.36
CA GLY A 227 -6.95 -11.71 -3.24
C GLY A 227 -5.58 -12.27 -3.66
N GLU A 228 -5.30 -12.40 -4.97
CA GLU A 228 -4.02 -12.92 -5.46
C GLU A 228 -2.89 -11.89 -5.28
N ILE A 229 -2.01 -12.12 -4.34
CA ILE A 229 -0.83 -11.29 -4.08
C ILE A 229 0.38 -11.86 -4.82
N ALA A 230 0.91 -11.11 -5.77
CA ALA A 230 2.13 -11.50 -6.48
C ALA A 230 3.37 -11.28 -5.60
N PRO A 231 4.36 -12.19 -5.63
CA PRO A 231 5.63 -11.96 -4.94
C PRO A 231 6.38 -10.80 -5.59
N ASN A 232 6.91 -9.90 -4.76
CA ASN A 232 7.72 -8.77 -5.21
C ASN A 232 8.80 -8.47 -4.19
N SER A 233 10.05 -8.33 -4.64
CA SER A 233 11.21 -8.13 -3.75
C SER A 233 11.13 -6.82 -2.97
N HIS A 234 10.58 -5.75 -3.56
CA HIS A 234 10.46 -4.45 -2.89
C HIS A 234 9.49 -4.55 -1.70
N GLY A 235 8.28 -5.04 -1.91
CA GLY A 235 7.31 -5.20 -0.83
C GLY A 235 7.72 -6.25 0.20
N THR A 236 8.38 -7.34 -0.22
CA THR A 236 8.94 -8.34 0.70
C THR A 236 9.97 -7.71 1.62
N HIS A 237 10.86 -6.88 1.08
CA HIS A 237 11.84 -6.14 1.88
C HIS A 237 11.16 -5.12 2.81
N ALA A 238 10.14 -4.39 2.33
CA ALA A 238 9.38 -3.47 3.18
C ALA A 238 8.68 -4.21 4.35
N VAL A 239 8.09 -5.37 4.09
CA VAL A 239 7.46 -6.21 5.12
C VAL A 239 8.48 -6.72 6.13
N SER A 240 9.70 -7.04 5.73
CA SER A 240 10.72 -7.55 6.65
C SER A 240 11.01 -6.60 7.81
N TYR A 241 10.95 -5.29 7.60
CA TYR A 241 11.14 -4.31 8.67
C TYR A 241 9.98 -4.23 9.67
N THR A 242 8.79 -4.64 9.27
CA THR A 242 7.57 -4.51 10.09
C THR A 242 7.13 -5.82 10.71
N HIS A 243 7.43 -6.95 10.08
CA HIS A 243 6.93 -8.28 10.43
C HIS A 243 7.98 -9.19 11.05
N LEU A 244 9.28 -8.89 10.90
CA LEU A 244 10.34 -9.61 11.61
C LEU A 244 10.28 -9.26 13.10
N ARG A 245 9.94 -10.27 13.91
CA ARG A 245 9.94 -10.16 15.37
C ARG A 245 11.24 -10.70 15.93
N ALA A 246 11.68 -10.11 17.04
CA ALA A 246 12.91 -10.46 17.71
C ALA A 246 13.08 -11.96 18.05
N HIS A 247 12.01 -12.72 18.10
CA HIS A 247 12.03 -14.13 18.51
C HIS A 247 11.94 -15.14 17.35
N GLU A 248 11.76 -14.72 16.12
CA GLU A 248 11.51 -15.65 15.02
C GLU A 248 12.73 -15.99 14.19
N THR A 249 13.78 -15.20 14.27
CA THR A 249 15.11 -15.55 13.78
C THR A 249 15.80 -16.67 14.60
N LEU A 250 15.17 -17.10 15.71
CA LEU A 250 15.69 -18.18 16.57
C LEU A 250 15.34 -19.60 16.12
N ARG A 251 14.63 -19.79 15.03
CA ARG A 251 14.09 -21.11 14.64
C ARG A 251 14.77 -21.78 13.47
N HIS A 252 15.86 -21.23 12.94
CA HIS A 252 16.59 -21.86 11.85
C HIS A 252 18.07 -22.08 12.15
#